data_b4e0c6aaa210fedb5776c830a4aa8a6d
#
_entry.id   b4e0c6aaa210fedb5776c830a4aa8a6d
#
_cell.length_a   1.000
_cell.length_b   1.000
_cell.length_c   1.000
_cell.angle_alpha   90.00
_cell.angle_beta   90.00
_cell.angle_gamma   90.00
#
_symmetry.space_group_name_H-M   'P 1'
#
loop_
_entity.id
_entity.type
_entity.pdbx_description
1 polymer ?
#
loop_
_entity_poly.entity_id
_entity_poly.type
_entity_poly.pdbx_seq_one_letter_code
_entity_poly.pdbx_strand_id
1 'polypeptide(L)'
;MLVKVSVENFKSFDKAAELTMISSNKIRTNANHRLKIKSTQLLKYAVVYGANASGKTNLALFFKFFKDSVCNGIPIEATQMFCKNRQENKERESSFEIQITVGDKFYAYGFSAVLSRRKVTGEWLYELYQNGSAKCLFEREGSKRPVLNDGITLTNTEKNKFETYADDFEGNETSLFLTEMNRGKKYSTRSKLLFFRDVYDWIQNHISIITPDTPLIDLEYYYDDNSLKLINKLIKT
;
A
#
# COMPACT_ATOMS: atom_id res chain seq x y z
N MET A 1 9.50 4.51 -1.38
CA MET A 1 8.93 5.39 -2.41
C MET A 1 7.82 4.64 -3.14
N LEU A 2 6.75 5.33 -3.58
CA LEU A 2 5.68 4.71 -4.37
C LEU A 2 6.20 4.35 -5.77
N VAL A 3 5.84 3.16 -6.26
CA VAL A 3 6.18 2.67 -7.62
C VAL A 3 4.94 2.59 -8.50
N LYS A 4 3.87 1.95 -7.98
CA LYS A 4 2.64 1.74 -8.71
C LYS A 4 1.49 1.53 -7.73
N VAL A 5 0.29 1.88 -8.12
CA VAL A 5 -0.95 1.46 -7.45
C VAL A 5 -1.90 0.86 -8.47
N SER A 6 -2.70 -0.09 -8.01
CA SER A 6 -3.81 -0.67 -8.77
C SER A 6 -5.05 -0.74 -7.88
N VAL A 7 -6.19 -0.40 -8.45
CA VAL A 7 -7.48 -0.41 -7.76
C VAL A 7 -8.58 -0.87 -8.70
N GLU A 8 -9.47 -1.74 -8.22
CA GLU A 8 -10.62 -2.23 -8.98
C GLU A 8 -11.86 -2.32 -8.09
N ASN A 9 -13.03 -2.11 -8.68
CA ASN A 9 -14.33 -2.13 -8.02
C ASN A 9 -14.39 -1.25 -6.77
N PHE A 10 -13.90 -0.01 -6.87
CA PHE A 10 -13.87 0.96 -5.77
C PHE A 10 -14.31 2.34 -6.26
N LYS A 11 -15.36 2.92 -5.65
CA LYS A 11 -15.88 4.25 -6.00
C LYS A 11 -16.15 4.40 -7.50
N SER A 12 -15.37 5.20 -8.23
CA SER A 12 -15.49 5.37 -9.68
C SER A 12 -14.68 4.38 -10.51
N PHE A 13 -13.88 3.53 -9.88
CA PHE A 13 -13.04 2.55 -10.56
C PHE A 13 -13.78 1.22 -10.69
N ASP A 14 -14.47 1.01 -11.82
CA ASP A 14 -15.21 -0.22 -12.09
C ASP A 14 -14.29 -1.38 -12.50
N LYS A 15 -13.37 -1.08 -13.42
CA LYS A 15 -12.30 -2.00 -13.86
C LYS A 15 -10.99 -1.61 -13.21
N ALA A 16 -10.00 -2.48 -13.31
CA ALA A 16 -8.66 -2.21 -12.83
C ALA A 16 -8.11 -0.90 -13.43
N ALA A 17 -7.77 0.02 -12.55
CA ALA A 17 -7.13 1.29 -12.87
C ALA A 17 -5.77 1.36 -12.20
N GLU A 18 -4.77 1.85 -12.92
CA GLU A 18 -3.39 1.89 -12.45
C GLU A 18 -2.81 3.30 -12.51
N LEU A 19 -2.04 3.66 -11.49
CA LEU A 19 -1.16 4.83 -11.52
C LEU A 19 0.27 4.33 -11.32
N THR A 20 1.16 4.63 -12.28
CA THR A 20 2.58 4.28 -12.18
C THR A 20 3.44 5.51 -11.98
N MET A 21 4.41 5.40 -11.09
CA MET A 21 5.47 6.38 -10.86
C MET A 21 6.76 5.99 -11.60
N ILE A 22 6.75 4.92 -12.40
CA ILE A 22 7.91 4.54 -13.21
C ILE A 22 8.05 5.54 -14.36
N SER A 23 9.23 6.17 -14.45
CA SER A 23 9.54 7.12 -15.51
C SER A 23 9.77 6.39 -16.84
N SER A 24 9.18 6.95 -17.90
CA SER A 24 9.49 6.48 -19.26
C SER A 24 10.95 6.75 -19.63
N ASN A 25 11.62 5.76 -20.20
CA ASN A 25 13.01 5.89 -20.71
C ASN A 25 13.10 6.85 -21.94
N LYS A 26 11.97 7.18 -22.55
CA LYS A 26 11.90 8.11 -23.70
C LYS A 26 12.06 9.58 -23.29
N ILE A 27 11.75 9.90 -22.02
CA ILE A 27 11.84 11.27 -21.51
C ILE A 27 13.27 11.50 -21.01
N ARG A 28 14.01 12.40 -21.65
CA ARG A 28 15.42 12.71 -21.31
C ARG A 28 15.58 14.02 -20.53
N THR A 29 14.56 14.86 -20.51
CA THR A 29 14.55 16.15 -19.80
C THR A 29 14.17 15.96 -18.31
N ASN A 30 14.43 16.99 -17.49
CA ASN A 30 14.03 17.06 -16.09
C ASN A 30 14.53 15.86 -15.23
N ALA A 31 15.80 15.53 -15.35
CA ALA A 31 16.42 14.43 -14.60
C ALA A 31 16.32 14.61 -13.08
N ASN A 32 16.28 15.83 -12.57
CA ASN A 32 16.11 16.19 -11.17
C ASN A 32 14.74 15.78 -10.59
N HIS A 33 13.72 15.57 -11.43
CA HIS A 33 12.39 15.11 -11.03
C HIS A 33 12.28 13.59 -10.92
N ARG A 34 13.38 12.89 -11.11
CA ARG A 34 13.46 11.44 -11.04
C ARG A 34 14.44 10.98 -9.98
N LEU A 35 14.15 9.84 -9.38
CA LEU A 35 15.05 9.12 -8.49
C LEU A 35 15.35 7.77 -9.10
N LYS A 36 16.64 7.42 -9.18
CA LYS A 36 17.07 6.11 -9.65
C LYS A 36 17.27 5.19 -8.45
N ILE A 37 16.56 4.05 -8.45
CA ILE A 37 16.72 2.97 -7.47
C ILE A 37 17.09 1.72 -8.28
N LYS A 38 18.32 1.24 -8.14
CA LYS A 38 18.91 0.20 -9.01
C LYS A 38 18.79 0.61 -10.49
N SER A 39 18.13 -0.17 -11.34
CA SER A 39 17.90 0.15 -12.76
C SER A 39 16.60 0.92 -13.00
N THR A 40 15.71 1.03 -12.02
CA THR A 40 14.40 1.66 -12.16
C THR A 40 14.48 3.16 -11.87
N GLN A 41 13.90 3.97 -12.76
CA GLN A 41 13.75 5.40 -12.54
C GLN A 41 12.30 5.69 -12.11
N LEU A 42 12.14 6.34 -10.96
CA LEU A 42 10.85 6.70 -10.39
C LEU A 42 10.64 8.21 -10.42
N LEU A 43 9.43 8.63 -10.71
CA LEU A 43 9.01 10.03 -10.62
C LEU A 43 8.87 10.43 -9.15
N LYS A 44 9.37 11.62 -8.79
CA LYS A 44 9.24 12.15 -7.43
C LYS A 44 7.84 12.66 -7.12
N TYR A 45 7.10 13.08 -8.14
CA TYR A 45 5.72 13.56 -8.02
C TYR A 45 4.93 13.26 -9.29
N ALA A 46 3.61 13.28 -9.17
CA ALA A 46 2.68 13.24 -10.28
C ALA A 46 1.56 14.26 -10.04
N VAL A 47 1.08 14.86 -11.11
CA VAL A 47 -0.08 15.77 -11.08
C VAL A 47 -1.24 15.09 -11.77
N VAL A 48 -2.38 14.99 -11.06
CA VAL A 48 -3.61 14.42 -11.61
C VAL A 48 -4.61 15.56 -11.84
N TYR A 49 -4.98 15.77 -13.09
CA TYR A 49 -5.98 16.77 -13.47
C TYR A 49 -7.08 16.15 -14.34
N GLY A 50 -8.20 16.84 -14.44
CA GLY A 50 -9.35 16.37 -15.20
C GLY A 50 -10.63 17.13 -14.80
N ALA A 51 -11.71 16.92 -15.54
CA ALA A 51 -13.01 17.54 -15.27
C ALA A 51 -13.55 17.20 -13.88
N ASN A 52 -14.53 17.96 -13.40
CA ASN A 52 -15.25 17.61 -12.18
C ASN A 52 -15.90 16.22 -12.34
N ALA A 53 -15.99 15.47 -11.24
CA ALA A 53 -16.49 14.09 -11.21
C ALA A 53 -15.65 13.05 -11.98
N SER A 54 -14.46 13.38 -12.48
CA SER A 54 -13.57 12.43 -13.20
C SER A 54 -12.87 11.39 -12.31
N GLY A 55 -13.14 11.38 -11.00
CA GLY A 55 -12.56 10.40 -10.08
C GLY A 55 -11.26 10.82 -9.38
N LYS A 56 -10.77 12.05 -9.55
CA LYS A 56 -9.54 12.54 -8.88
C LYS A 56 -9.57 12.34 -7.36
N THR A 57 -10.65 12.76 -6.72
CA THR A 57 -10.84 12.58 -5.28
C THR A 57 -10.90 11.10 -4.87
N ASN A 58 -11.42 10.24 -5.74
CA ASN A 58 -11.49 8.80 -5.46
C ASN A 58 -10.12 8.14 -5.44
N LEU A 59 -9.13 8.69 -6.13
CA LEU A 59 -7.74 8.25 -6.01
C LEU A 59 -7.16 8.60 -4.62
N ALA A 60 -7.43 9.79 -4.10
CA ALA A 60 -7.03 10.15 -2.73
C ALA A 60 -7.76 9.28 -1.69
N LEU A 61 -9.06 9.01 -1.89
CA LEU A 61 -9.85 8.12 -1.04
C LEU A 61 -9.32 6.67 -1.08
N PHE A 62 -8.80 6.20 -2.23
CA PHE A 62 -8.13 4.90 -2.30
C PHE A 62 -6.94 4.84 -1.34
N PHE A 63 -6.03 5.82 -1.36
CA PHE A 63 -4.88 5.84 -0.46
C PHE A 63 -5.30 5.88 1.02
N LYS A 64 -6.30 6.70 1.34
CA LYS A 64 -6.86 6.76 2.69
C LYS A 64 -7.42 5.41 3.11
N PHE A 65 -8.31 4.82 2.31
CA PHE A 65 -8.94 3.54 2.57
C PHE A 65 -7.89 2.42 2.71
N PHE A 66 -6.89 2.39 1.83
CA PHE A 66 -5.82 1.40 1.85
C PHE A 66 -5.03 1.46 3.16
N LYS A 67 -4.59 2.67 3.55
CA LYS A 67 -3.89 2.88 4.83
C LYS A 67 -4.76 2.50 6.03
N ASP A 68 -6.00 2.98 6.07
CA ASP A 68 -6.92 2.70 7.18
C ASP A 68 -7.17 1.19 7.31
N SER A 69 -7.34 0.48 6.18
CA SER A 69 -7.53 -0.97 6.17
C SER A 69 -6.31 -1.72 6.70
N VAL A 70 -5.11 -1.29 6.32
CA VAL A 70 -3.85 -1.90 6.78
C VAL A 70 -3.58 -1.61 8.25
N CYS A 71 -3.89 -0.42 8.72
CA CYS A 71 -3.60 -0.04 10.11
C CYS A 71 -4.66 -0.53 11.11
N ASN A 72 -5.93 -0.57 10.68
CA ASN A 72 -7.08 -0.72 11.59
C ASN A 72 -8.06 -1.84 11.18
N GLY A 73 -7.84 -2.50 10.03
CA GLY A 73 -8.81 -3.43 9.42
C GLY A 73 -9.82 -2.71 8.53
N ILE A 74 -10.62 -3.47 7.78
CA ILE A 74 -11.59 -2.92 6.83
C ILE A 74 -12.62 -2.05 7.55
N PRO A 75 -12.69 -0.73 7.29
CA PRO A 75 -13.60 0.18 8.00
C PRO A 75 -15.07 -0.10 7.69
N ILE A 76 -15.97 0.30 8.57
CA ILE A 76 -17.43 0.08 8.40
C ILE A 76 -17.94 0.80 7.14
N GLU A 77 -17.41 1.97 6.85
CA GLU A 77 -17.78 2.80 5.69
C GLU A 77 -17.45 2.10 4.34
N ALA A 78 -16.58 1.10 4.36
CA ALA A 78 -16.24 0.31 3.17
C ALA A 78 -17.46 -0.33 2.52
N THR A 79 -18.51 -0.65 3.29
CA THR A 79 -19.76 -1.24 2.77
C THR A 79 -20.43 -0.41 1.68
N GLN A 80 -20.09 0.87 1.57
CA GLN A 80 -20.61 1.80 0.57
C GLN A 80 -19.54 2.27 -0.45
N MET A 81 -18.35 1.66 -0.44
CA MET A 81 -17.21 2.12 -1.26
C MET A 81 -16.99 1.32 -2.55
N PHE A 82 -17.70 0.22 -2.77
CA PHE A 82 -17.67 -0.48 -4.05
C PHE A 82 -18.16 0.41 -5.21
N CYS A 83 -17.78 0.10 -6.44
CA CYS A 83 -18.21 0.87 -7.61
C CYS A 83 -19.71 0.64 -7.87
N LYS A 84 -20.48 1.73 -7.89
CA LYS A 84 -21.96 1.69 -8.03
C LYS A 84 -22.46 1.72 -9.48
N ASN A 85 -21.56 1.60 -10.46
CA ASN A 85 -21.94 1.64 -11.88
C ASN A 85 -22.77 0.45 -12.31
N ARG A 86 -22.65 -0.69 -11.59
CA ARG A 86 -23.39 -1.93 -11.88
C ARG A 86 -23.83 -2.55 -10.56
N GLN A 87 -24.99 -3.20 -10.59
CA GLN A 87 -25.56 -3.82 -9.40
C GLN A 87 -24.72 -5.00 -8.88
N GLU A 88 -24.14 -5.78 -9.80
CA GLU A 88 -23.27 -6.91 -9.46
C GLU A 88 -22.00 -6.51 -8.71
N ASN A 89 -21.53 -5.28 -8.88
CA ASN A 89 -20.33 -4.78 -8.21
C ASN A 89 -20.44 -4.82 -6.67
N LYS A 90 -21.64 -4.82 -6.13
CA LYS A 90 -21.88 -4.95 -4.70
C LYS A 90 -21.35 -6.28 -4.12
N GLU A 91 -21.49 -7.36 -4.88
CA GLU A 91 -21.07 -8.71 -4.46
C GLU A 91 -19.73 -9.12 -5.09
N ARG A 92 -19.21 -8.32 -6.01
CA ARG A 92 -17.92 -8.55 -6.66
C ARG A 92 -16.78 -8.11 -5.75
N GLU A 93 -15.66 -8.82 -5.84
CA GLU A 93 -14.43 -8.43 -5.18
C GLU A 93 -13.95 -7.06 -5.66
N SER A 94 -13.46 -6.29 -4.70
CA SER A 94 -12.64 -5.12 -4.93
C SER A 94 -11.19 -5.49 -4.69
N SER A 95 -10.28 -5.06 -5.55
CA SER A 95 -8.86 -5.37 -5.46
C SER A 95 -8.04 -4.10 -5.27
N PHE A 96 -7.04 -4.18 -4.41
CA PHE A 96 -6.19 -3.07 -4.00
C PHE A 96 -4.75 -3.54 -3.94
N GLU A 97 -3.85 -2.88 -4.66
CA GLU A 97 -2.42 -3.18 -4.59
C GLU A 97 -1.60 -1.89 -4.63
N ILE A 98 -0.55 -1.87 -3.83
CA ILE A 98 0.52 -0.88 -3.95
C ILE A 98 1.86 -1.58 -4.18
N GLN A 99 2.66 -0.99 -5.05
CA GLN A 99 4.06 -1.34 -5.23
C GLN A 99 4.91 -0.22 -4.69
N ILE A 100 5.86 -0.56 -3.85
CA ILE A 100 6.69 0.40 -3.11
C ILE A 100 8.15 -0.02 -3.10
N THR A 101 9.04 0.93 -2.80
CA THR A 101 10.41 0.62 -2.45
C THR A 101 10.68 0.94 -0.99
N VAL A 102 11.36 0.03 -0.31
CA VAL A 102 11.95 0.23 1.02
C VAL A 102 13.45 -0.05 0.91
N GLY A 103 14.25 1.01 1.07
CA GLY A 103 15.65 0.94 0.68
C GLY A 103 15.79 0.64 -0.81
N ASP A 104 16.52 -0.42 -1.14
CA ASP A 104 16.76 -0.90 -2.49
C ASP A 104 15.89 -2.10 -2.91
N LYS A 105 14.97 -2.53 -2.03
CA LYS A 105 14.01 -3.60 -2.31
C LYS A 105 12.68 -3.06 -2.82
N PHE A 106 12.05 -3.82 -3.69
CA PHE A 106 10.74 -3.52 -4.25
C PHE A 106 9.74 -4.53 -3.73
N TYR A 107 8.59 -4.05 -3.26
CA TYR A 107 7.51 -4.88 -2.76
C TYR A 107 6.20 -4.56 -3.46
N ALA A 108 5.39 -5.60 -3.72
CA ALA A 108 3.99 -5.47 -4.08
C ALA A 108 3.16 -6.05 -2.94
N TYR A 109 2.37 -5.20 -2.29
CA TYR A 109 1.44 -5.62 -1.26
C TYR A 109 0.02 -5.27 -1.67
N GLY A 110 -0.88 -6.20 -1.51
CA GLY A 110 -2.27 -6.01 -1.85
C GLY A 110 -3.22 -6.93 -1.10
N PHE A 111 -4.50 -6.61 -1.24
CA PHE A 111 -5.59 -7.44 -0.74
C PHE A 111 -6.83 -7.30 -1.62
N SER A 112 -7.71 -8.28 -1.57
CA SER A 112 -9.04 -8.24 -2.15
C SER A 112 -10.11 -8.41 -1.08
N ALA A 113 -11.27 -7.81 -1.30
CA ALA A 113 -12.39 -7.90 -0.38
C ALA A 113 -13.74 -7.69 -1.08
N VAL A 114 -14.78 -8.36 -0.62
CA VAL A 114 -16.17 -7.99 -0.91
C VAL A 114 -16.56 -6.87 0.05
N LEU A 115 -16.47 -5.63 -0.41
CA LEU A 115 -16.61 -4.44 0.44
C LEU A 115 -17.96 -4.36 1.12
N SER A 116 -19.06 -4.70 0.42
CA SER A 116 -20.43 -4.69 0.96
C SER A 116 -20.58 -5.53 2.22
N ARG A 117 -19.74 -6.54 2.39
CA ARG A 117 -19.72 -7.47 3.52
C ARG A 117 -18.52 -7.27 4.44
N ARG A 118 -17.61 -6.35 4.10
CA ARG A 118 -16.32 -6.16 4.77
C ARG A 118 -15.51 -7.45 4.87
N LYS A 119 -15.64 -8.32 3.88
CA LYS A 119 -15.03 -9.63 3.88
C LYS A 119 -13.78 -9.65 3.01
N VAL A 120 -12.62 -9.82 3.63
CA VAL A 120 -11.34 -10.04 2.92
C VAL A 120 -11.40 -11.39 2.21
N THR A 121 -11.08 -11.40 0.92
CA THR A 121 -11.09 -12.59 0.07
C THR A 121 -9.69 -13.03 -0.36
N GLY A 122 -8.70 -12.14 -0.22
CA GLY A 122 -7.30 -12.45 -0.49
C GLY A 122 -6.38 -11.40 0.10
N GLU A 123 -5.15 -11.80 0.40
CA GLU A 123 -4.07 -10.91 0.84
C GLU A 123 -2.74 -11.47 0.37
N TRP A 124 -1.86 -10.63 -0.14
CA TRP A 124 -0.57 -11.06 -0.68
C TRP A 124 0.53 -10.02 -0.48
N LEU A 125 1.77 -10.53 -0.40
CA LEU A 125 2.99 -9.72 -0.41
C LEU A 125 4.06 -10.41 -1.24
N TYR A 126 4.59 -9.69 -2.22
CA TYR A 126 5.66 -10.13 -3.09
C TYR A 126 6.89 -9.22 -2.99
N GLU A 127 8.07 -9.80 -3.07
CA GLU A 127 9.29 -9.08 -3.40
C GLU A 127 9.49 -9.10 -4.93
N LEU A 128 9.65 -7.91 -5.52
CA LEU A 128 9.78 -7.75 -6.96
C LEU A 128 11.26 -7.60 -7.36
N TYR A 129 11.66 -8.24 -8.44
CA TYR A 129 13.03 -8.18 -8.93
C TYR A 129 13.13 -7.42 -10.25
N GLN A 130 14.32 -6.88 -10.54
CA GLN A 130 14.59 -6.07 -11.72
C GLN A 130 14.44 -6.83 -13.05
N ASN A 131 14.55 -8.14 -13.03
CA ASN A 131 14.34 -9.02 -14.19
C ASN A 131 12.87 -9.29 -14.51
N GLY A 132 11.94 -8.64 -13.77
CA GLY A 132 10.49 -8.82 -13.91
C GLY A 132 9.92 -10.02 -13.17
N SER A 133 10.76 -10.84 -12.49
CA SER A 133 10.25 -11.90 -11.63
C SER A 133 9.78 -11.35 -10.29
N ALA A 134 8.92 -12.11 -9.61
CA ALA A 134 8.43 -11.82 -8.27
C ALA A 134 8.59 -13.06 -7.39
N LYS A 135 8.92 -12.85 -6.12
CA LYS A 135 8.93 -13.89 -5.09
C LYS A 135 7.76 -13.64 -4.14
N CYS A 136 6.82 -14.58 -4.07
CA CYS A 136 5.82 -14.55 -3.03
C CYS A 136 6.52 -14.59 -1.66
N LEU A 137 6.16 -13.71 -0.74
CA LEU A 137 6.64 -13.74 0.63
C LEU A 137 5.58 -14.37 1.52
N PHE A 138 4.34 -13.94 1.41
CA PHE A 138 3.19 -14.63 1.97
C PHE A 138 1.94 -14.39 1.14
N GLU A 139 0.97 -15.27 1.30
CA GLU A 139 -0.37 -15.10 0.75
C GLU A 139 -1.42 -15.73 1.67
N ARG A 140 -2.65 -15.26 1.53
CA ARG A 140 -3.81 -15.75 2.25
C ARG A 140 -5.02 -15.74 1.35
N GLU A 141 -5.79 -16.80 1.32
CA GLU A 141 -7.05 -16.93 0.62
C GLU A 141 -8.22 -16.86 1.61
N GLY A 142 -9.03 -15.82 1.49
CA GLY A 142 -10.20 -15.61 2.35
C GLY A 142 -9.84 -15.58 3.84
N SER A 143 -10.58 -16.35 4.62
CA SER A 143 -10.34 -16.54 6.06
C SER A 143 -9.40 -17.70 6.38
N LYS A 144 -8.79 -18.33 5.36
CA LYS A 144 -7.84 -19.41 5.58
C LYS A 144 -6.59 -18.91 6.30
N ARG A 145 -5.86 -19.84 6.89
CA ARG A 145 -4.57 -19.61 7.52
C ARG A 145 -3.60 -18.94 6.51
N PRO A 146 -2.91 -17.86 6.89
CA PRO A 146 -1.85 -17.27 6.06
C PRO A 146 -0.70 -18.27 5.84
N VAL A 147 -0.16 -18.27 4.62
CA VAL A 147 0.92 -19.17 4.21
C VAL A 147 2.17 -18.36 3.86
N LEU A 148 3.28 -18.69 4.47
CA LEU A 148 4.59 -18.13 4.12
C LEU A 148 5.22 -18.97 3.00
N ASN A 149 5.98 -18.33 2.14
CA ASN A 149 6.71 -19.05 1.08
C ASN A 149 7.78 -19.98 1.66
N ASP A 150 7.78 -21.25 1.26
CA ASP A 150 8.71 -22.28 1.73
C ASP A 150 10.19 -21.96 1.43
N GLY A 151 10.46 -21.10 0.45
CA GLY A 151 11.81 -20.62 0.11
C GLY A 151 12.37 -19.57 1.08
N ILE A 152 11.66 -19.26 2.20
CA ILE A 152 12.16 -18.36 3.24
C ILE A 152 12.66 -19.21 4.40
N THR A 153 13.97 -19.32 4.54
CA THR A 153 14.59 -20.06 5.65
C THR A 153 14.49 -19.25 6.94
N LEU A 154 13.61 -19.66 7.84
CA LEU A 154 13.41 -19.06 9.16
C LEU A 154 14.22 -19.78 10.23
N THR A 155 14.58 -19.07 11.28
CA THR A 155 14.99 -19.70 12.55
C THR A 155 13.77 -20.34 13.23
N ASN A 156 14.01 -21.31 14.14
CA ASN A 156 12.91 -21.95 14.88
C ASN A 156 12.02 -20.94 15.62
N THR A 157 12.63 -19.90 16.20
CA THR A 157 11.90 -18.83 16.89
C THR A 157 11.02 -18.04 15.94
N GLU A 158 11.52 -17.70 14.74
CA GLU A 158 10.74 -16.96 13.73
C GLU A 158 9.63 -17.84 13.17
N LYS A 159 9.91 -19.12 12.92
CA LYS A 159 8.91 -20.07 12.46
C LYS A 159 7.77 -20.20 13.47
N ASN A 160 8.08 -20.48 14.73
CA ASN A 160 7.07 -20.58 15.79
C ASN A 160 6.26 -19.28 15.93
N LYS A 161 6.94 -18.12 15.85
CA LYS A 161 6.27 -16.82 15.89
C LYS A 161 5.28 -16.66 14.74
N PHE A 162 5.69 -16.97 13.50
CA PHE A 162 4.81 -16.87 12.34
C PHE A 162 3.63 -17.84 12.46
N GLU A 163 3.89 -19.10 12.79
CA GLU A 163 2.86 -20.15 12.90
C GLU A 163 1.82 -19.80 13.95
N THR A 164 2.24 -19.39 15.15
CA THR A 164 1.31 -18.96 16.21
C THR A 164 0.38 -17.84 15.73
N TYR A 165 0.94 -16.81 15.08
CA TYR A 165 0.10 -15.70 14.62
C TYR A 165 -0.77 -16.07 13.40
N ALA A 166 -0.29 -16.98 12.55
CA ALA A 166 -1.07 -17.46 11.42
C ALA A 166 -2.25 -18.35 11.88
N ASP A 167 -2.02 -19.18 12.90
CA ASP A 167 -3.05 -20.03 13.50
C ASP A 167 -4.11 -19.19 14.24
N ASP A 168 -3.68 -18.22 15.05
CA ASP A 168 -4.58 -17.30 15.76
C ASP A 168 -5.39 -16.40 14.80
N PHE A 169 -4.88 -16.19 13.60
CA PHE A 169 -5.52 -15.32 12.60
C PHE A 169 -6.48 -16.08 11.68
N GLU A 170 -6.44 -17.40 11.66
CA GLU A 170 -7.38 -18.21 10.88
C GLU A 170 -8.83 -17.90 11.28
N GLY A 171 -9.71 -17.82 10.29
CA GLY A 171 -11.11 -17.43 10.49
C GLY A 171 -11.36 -15.91 10.51
N ASN A 172 -10.33 -15.07 10.55
CA ASN A 172 -10.52 -13.61 10.51
C ASN A 172 -10.94 -13.16 9.10
N GLU A 173 -12.03 -12.43 9.00
CA GLU A 173 -12.59 -11.97 7.71
C GLU A 173 -12.48 -10.45 7.50
N THR A 174 -12.19 -9.66 8.53
CA THR A 174 -12.29 -8.20 8.48
C THR A 174 -10.98 -7.47 8.65
N SER A 175 -9.92 -8.17 9.04
CA SER A 175 -8.59 -7.61 9.24
C SER A 175 -7.57 -8.22 8.27
N LEU A 176 -6.44 -7.57 8.13
CA LEU A 176 -5.33 -8.00 7.28
C LEU A 176 -4.23 -8.65 8.14
N PHE A 177 -3.62 -9.70 7.63
CA PHE A 177 -2.55 -10.40 8.35
C PHE A 177 -1.30 -9.53 8.52
N LEU A 178 -1.04 -8.63 7.57
CA LEU A 178 0.01 -7.62 7.71
C LEU A 178 -0.17 -6.78 8.98
N THR A 179 -1.42 -6.43 9.32
CA THR A 179 -1.76 -5.72 10.57
C THR A 179 -1.44 -6.58 11.79
N GLU A 180 -1.86 -7.85 11.76
CA GLU A 180 -1.64 -8.81 12.84
C GLU A 180 -0.15 -9.01 13.11
N MET A 181 0.64 -9.17 12.06
CA MET A 181 2.10 -9.33 12.17
C MET A 181 2.80 -8.10 12.76
N ASN A 182 2.15 -6.94 12.80
CA ASN A 182 2.78 -5.68 13.23
C ASN A 182 2.23 -5.09 14.53
N ARG A 183 0.96 -5.34 14.88
CA ARG A 183 0.32 -4.75 16.07
C ARG A 183 1.04 -5.18 17.35
N GLY A 184 1.66 -4.21 18.05
CA GLY A 184 2.38 -4.45 19.31
C GLY A 184 3.60 -5.37 19.21
N LYS A 185 4.06 -5.70 18.02
CA LYS A 185 5.14 -6.68 17.79
C LYS A 185 6.46 -6.00 17.44
N LYS A 186 7.56 -6.60 17.88
CA LYS A 186 8.92 -6.12 17.60
C LYS A 186 9.66 -7.12 16.73
N TYR A 187 10.49 -6.60 15.82
CA TYR A 187 11.39 -7.37 14.96
C TYR A 187 12.84 -7.01 15.24
N SER A 188 13.71 -8.01 15.22
CA SER A 188 15.15 -7.75 15.13
C SER A 188 15.49 -7.25 13.72
N THR A 189 16.48 -6.37 13.60
CA THR A 189 16.98 -5.90 12.30
C THR A 189 17.53 -7.03 11.41
N ARG A 190 17.84 -8.19 12.00
CA ARG A 190 18.31 -9.38 11.29
C ARG A 190 17.19 -10.39 10.99
N SER A 191 15.97 -10.10 11.41
CA SER A 191 14.85 -11.03 11.21
C SER A 191 14.54 -11.23 9.73
N LYS A 192 14.32 -12.47 9.35
CA LYS A 192 13.84 -12.83 8.01
C LYS A 192 12.38 -12.42 7.76
N LEU A 193 11.64 -12.13 8.82
CA LEU A 193 10.26 -11.62 8.78
C LEU A 193 10.19 -10.08 8.79
N LEU A 194 11.33 -9.38 8.70
CA LEU A 194 11.40 -7.93 8.79
C LEU A 194 10.59 -7.23 7.67
N PHE A 195 10.41 -7.88 6.52
CA PHE A 195 9.62 -7.35 5.41
C PHE A 195 8.16 -7.03 5.80
N PHE A 196 7.57 -7.74 6.78
CA PHE A 196 6.26 -7.38 7.33
C PHE A 196 6.30 -5.97 7.94
N ARG A 197 7.34 -5.69 8.74
CA ARG A 197 7.54 -4.39 9.36
C ARG A 197 7.84 -3.31 8.31
N ASP A 198 8.75 -3.59 7.40
CA ASP A 198 9.18 -2.65 6.36
C ASP A 198 7.99 -2.14 5.53
N VAL A 199 7.11 -3.06 5.10
CA VAL A 199 5.93 -2.70 4.30
C VAL A 199 4.87 -1.99 5.15
N TYR A 200 4.60 -2.47 6.36
CA TYR A 200 3.62 -1.85 7.26
C TYR A 200 4.03 -0.42 7.63
N ASP A 201 5.27 -0.23 8.07
CA ASP A 201 5.79 1.09 8.47
C ASP A 201 5.80 2.06 7.30
N TRP A 202 6.09 1.56 6.08
CA TRP A 202 5.99 2.39 4.88
C TRP A 202 4.54 2.87 4.67
N ILE A 203 3.56 1.99 4.73
CA ILE A 203 2.15 2.33 4.54
C ILE A 203 1.68 3.29 5.64
N GLN A 204 2.02 3.01 6.89
CA GLN A 204 1.61 3.81 8.03
C GLN A 204 2.20 5.22 8.00
N ASN A 205 3.47 5.37 7.65
CA ASN A 205 4.22 6.62 7.85
C ASN A 205 4.38 7.45 6.57
N HIS A 206 4.24 6.86 5.36
CA HIS A 206 4.49 7.58 4.11
C HIS A 206 3.23 7.86 3.29
N ILE A 207 2.07 7.37 3.71
CA ILE A 207 0.79 7.75 3.11
C ILE A 207 0.17 8.82 4.00
N SER A 208 0.06 10.04 3.49
CA SER A 208 -0.65 11.16 4.13
C SER A 208 -1.57 11.83 3.13
N ILE A 209 -2.80 12.07 3.53
CA ILE A 209 -3.81 12.75 2.69
C ILE A 209 -4.05 14.13 3.28
N ILE A 210 -3.71 15.15 2.52
CA ILE A 210 -3.93 16.55 2.89
C ILE A 210 -5.09 17.08 2.06
N THR A 211 -6.11 17.60 2.71
CA THR A 211 -7.28 18.25 2.10
C THR A 211 -7.33 19.72 2.52
N PRO A 212 -8.11 20.58 1.85
CA PRO A 212 -8.28 21.96 2.28
C PRO A 212 -8.79 22.09 3.72
N ASP A 213 -9.51 21.09 4.23
CA ASP A 213 -10.07 21.07 5.57
C ASP A 213 -9.14 20.39 6.60
N THR A 214 -7.95 19.93 6.18
CA THR A 214 -6.98 19.32 7.09
C THR A 214 -6.46 20.38 8.06
N PRO A 215 -6.61 20.20 9.39
CA PRO A 215 -6.09 21.16 10.36
C PRO A 215 -4.57 21.35 10.20
N LEU A 216 -4.12 22.61 10.21
CA LEU A 216 -2.69 22.95 10.13
C LEU A 216 -1.88 22.40 11.31
N ILE A 217 -2.55 22.02 12.41
CA ILE A 217 -1.93 21.45 13.61
C ILE A 217 -1.21 20.12 13.32
N ASP A 218 -1.71 19.34 12.36
CA ASP A 218 -1.08 18.08 11.94
C ASP A 218 0.15 18.29 11.04
N LEU A 219 0.48 19.55 10.76
CA LEU A 219 1.61 19.96 9.95
C LEU A 219 2.87 20.30 10.78
N GLU A 220 2.97 19.86 12.03
CA GLU A 220 4.19 20.07 12.86
C GLU A 220 5.47 19.63 12.13
N TYR A 221 5.38 18.65 11.26
CA TYR A 221 6.47 18.23 10.37
C TYR A 221 7.00 19.33 9.43
N TYR A 222 6.17 20.35 9.14
CA TYR A 222 6.53 21.44 8.24
C TYR A 222 7.11 22.64 8.95
N TYR A 223 7.12 22.66 10.29
CA TYR A 223 7.62 23.78 11.10
C TYR A 223 9.05 23.57 11.64
N ASP A 224 9.69 22.42 11.36
CA ASP A 224 11.11 22.33 11.68
C ASP A 224 11.93 23.22 10.73
N ASP A 225 13.01 23.82 11.28
CA ASP A 225 13.86 24.76 10.55
C ASP A 225 14.44 24.22 9.24
N ASN A 226 14.61 22.90 9.10
CA ASN A 226 15.14 22.27 7.90
C ASN A 226 14.07 22.16 6.83
N SER A 227 12.84 21.82 7.22
CA SER A 227 11.68 21.78 6.34
C SER A 227 11.31 23.14 5.81
N LEU A 228 11.35 24.19 6.66
CA LEU A 228 11.14 25.58 6.24
C LEU A 228 12.23 26.07 5.28
N LYS A 229 13.49 25.70 5.49
CA LYS A 229 14.59 26.02 4.55
C LYS A 229 14.38 25.34 3.20
N LEU A 230 13.90 24.08 3.20
CA LEU A 230 13.60 23.34 1.97
C LEU A 230 12.46 23.98 1.19
N ILE A 231 11.36 24.33 1.87
CA ILE A 231 10.21 25.01 1.30
C ILE A 231 10.61 26.38 0.72
N ASN A 232 11.36 27.18 1.47
CA ASN A 232 11.86 28.47 1.02
C ASN A 232 12.78 28.34 -0.21
N LYS A 233 13.54 27.27 -0.31
CA LYS A 233 14.38 26.99 -1.49
C LYS A 233 13.55 26.60 -2.73
N LEU A 234 12.42 25.90 -2.52
CA LEU A 234 11.50 25.52 -3.60
C LEU A 234 10.66 26.70 -4.14
N ILE A 235 10.33 27.66 -3.27
CA ILE A 235 9.54 28.86 -3.67
C ILE A 235 10.41 29.90 -4.39
N LYS A 236 11.72 29.89 -4.19
CA LYS A 236 12.68 30.85 -4.80
C LYS A 236 13.26 30.39 -6.13
N THR A 237 12.87 29.23 -6.65
CA THR A 237 13.20 28.68 -7.97
C THR A 237 11.99 28.74 -8.89
#